data_9afbe70bb797e56d8d7a70008f17b92d
#
_entry.id   9afbe70bb797e56d8d7a70008f17b92d
#
_cell.length_a   1.000
_cell.length_b   1.000
_cell.length_c   1.000
_cell.angle_alpha   90.00
_cell.angle_beta   90.00
_cell.angle_gamma   90.00
#
_symmetry.space_group_name_H-M   'P 1'
#
loop_
_entity.id
_entity.type
_entity.pdbx_description
1 polymer ?
#
loop_
_entity_poly.entity_id
_entity_poly.type
_entity_poly.pdbx_seq_one_letter_code
_entity_poly.pdbx_strand_id
1 'polypeptide(L)'
;MKTLVVYYSRTGKTRLVAEKVTSELKADIEEIVDLKNRSGRFGFLRAGYDATRGNETEIGETKKSPSDFELIVVGTPVWNSRPASAISTYLKRSDFAGKKVAIFCTNEGMGDEKAVERTKALISNGDIVGELVVSKVFENQKENESKISDWCRNLSSF
;
A
#
# COMPACT_ATOMS: atom_id res chain seq x y z
N MET A 1 12.87 -13.47 8.02
CA MET A 1 11.64 -13.56 7.20
C MET A 1 11.86 -12.78 5.92
N LYS A 2 11.70 -13.42 4.77
CA LYS A 2 11.86 -12.77 3.46
C LYS A 2 10.64 -11.89 3.18
N THR A 3 10.84 -10.59 3.07
CA THR A 3 9.76 -9.59 3.02
C THR A 3 9.77 -8.82 1.70
N LEU A 4 8.59 -8.55 1.14
CA LEU A 4 8.37 -7.69 -0.01
C LEU A 4 7.48 -6.51 0.38
N VAL A 5 7.91 -5.29 0.08
CA VAL A 5 7.08 -4.09 0.15
C VAL A 5 6.60 -3.75 -1.25
N VAL A 6 5.29 -3.82 -1.45
CA VAL A 6 4.63 -3.44 -2.71
C VAL A 6 3.81 -2.19 -2.47
N TYR A 7 3.96 -1.18 -3.30
CA TYR A 7 3.23 0.06 -3.12
C TYR A 7 2.90 0.76 -4.45
N TYR A 8 1.94 1.68 -4.38
CA TYR A 8 1.70 2.68 -5.41
C TYR A 8 1.82 4.08 -4.81
N SER A 9 2.43 5.00 -5.55
CA SER A 9 2.55 6.38 -5.10
C SER A 9 2.37 7.35 -6.28
N ARG A 10 1.44 8.32 -6.12
CA ARG A 10 1.22 9.36 -7.13
C ARG A 10 2.05 10.62 -6.87
N THR A 11 2.17 11.01 -5.61
CA THR A 11 2.79 12.29 -5.19
C THR A 11 4.08 12.11 -4.40
N GLY A 12 4.56 10.87 -4.25
CA GLY A 12 5.75 10.54 -3.47
C GLY A 12 5.51 10.25 -1.99
N LYS A 13 4.35 10.58 -1.42
CA LYS A 13 4.06 10.37 0.00
C LYS A 13 4.09 8.89 0.40
N THR A 14 3.38 8.05 -0.32
CA THR A 14 3.37 6.59 -0.07
C THR A 14 4.75 5.99 -0.33
N ARG A 15 5.49 6.51 -1.32
CA ARG A 15 6.87 6.08 -1.58
C ARG A 15 7.79 6.31 -0.39
N LEU A 16 7.76 7.49 0.23
CA LEU A 16 8.58 7.78 1.42
C LEU A 16 8.32 6.79 2.56
N VAL A 17 7.05 6.48 2.80
CA VAL A 17 6.69 5.49 3.82
C VAL A 17 7.18 4.08 3.41
N ALA A 18 6.99 3.70 2.14
CA ALA A 18 7.45 2.41 1.62
C ALA A 18 8.96 2.25 1.74
N GLU A 19 9.74 3.27 1.40
CA GLU A 19 11.20 3.26 1.53
C GLU A 19 11.64 3.12 2.99
N LYS A 20 10.99 3.82 3.92
CA LYS A 20 11.25 3.69 5.35
C LYS A 20 10.94 2.28 5.86
N VAL A 21 9.78 1.73 5.53
CA VAL A 21 9.39 0.36 5.89
C VAL A 21 10.39 -0.65 5.31
N THR A 22 10.78 -0.48 4.05
CA THR A 22 11.77 -1.32 3.38
C THR A 22 13.10 -1.33 4.12
N SER A 23 13.58 -0.16 4.53
CA SER A 23 14.82 -0.02 5.30
C SER A 23 14.75 -0.71 6.66
N GLU A 24 13.65 -0.49 7.41
CA GLU A 24 13.45 -1.09 8.74
C GLU A 24 13.36 -2.62 8.70
N LEU A 25 12.65 -3.16 7.71
CA LEU A 25 12.45 -4.60 7.56
C LEU A 25 13.54 -5.30 6.74
N LYS A 26 14.49 -4.56 6.18
CA LYS A 26 15.51 -5.05 5.20
C LYS A 26 14.82 -5.84 4.08
N ALA A 27 13.73 -5.30 3.56
CA ALA A 27 12.84 -5.93 2.60
C ALA A 27 13.25 -5.64 1.16
N ASP A 28 12.75 -6.47 0.25
CA ASP A 28 12.65 -6.12 -1.17
C ASP A 28 11.55 -5.08 -1.38
N ILE A 29 11.67 -4.25 -2.42
CA ILE A 29 10.68 -3.22 -2.74
C ILE A 29 10.24 -3.32 -4.20
N GLU A 30 8.95 -3.06 -4.45
CA GLU A 30 8.38 -2.93 -5.79
C GLU A 30 7.30 -1.87 -5.86
N GLU A 31 7.42 -0.95 -6.81
CA GLU A 31 6.41 0.05 -7.11
C GLU A 31 5.49 -0.45 -8.21
N ILE A 32 4.18 -0.43 -7.96
CA ILE A 32 3.17 -0.74 -8.96
C ILE A 32 2.99 0.50 -9.85
N VAL A 33 3.18 0.31 -11.15
CA VAL A 33 3.03 1.36 -12.15
C VAL A 33 1.61 1.35 -12.70
N ASP A 34 0.85 2.44 -12.50
CA ASP A 34 -0.44 2.65 -13.17
C ASP A 34 -0.19 3.16 -14.60
N LEU A 35 -0.61 2.39 -15.60
CA LEU A 35 -0.42 2.75 -17.01
C LEU A 35 -1.40 3.82 -17.50
N LYS A 36 -2.46 4.13 -16.72
CA LYS A 36 -3.33 5.28 -16.99
C LYS A 36 -2.64 6.58 -16.56
N ASN A 37 -2.60 7.56 -17.46
CA ASN A 37 -2.08 8.88 -17.12
C ASN A 37 -3.00 9.58 -16.12
N ARG A 38 -2.57 9.66 -14.85
CA ARG A 38 -3.26 10.35 -13.75
C ARG A 38 -2.56 11.64 -13.32
N SER A 39 -1.70 12.19 -14.17
CA SER A 39 -1.02 13.46 -13.92
C SER A 39 -1.96 14.67 -14.04
N GLY A 40 -1.64 15.76 -13.32
CA GLY A 40 -2.38 17.03 -13.38
C GLY A 40 -3.67 17.08 -12.56
N ARG A 41 -4.34 18.26 -12.60
CA ARG A 41 -5.56 18.55 -11.82
C ARG A 41 -6.74 17.62 -12.14
N PHE A 42 -6.88 17.26 -13.42
CA PHE A 42 -7.92 16.32 -13.87
C PHE A 42 -7.57 14.87 -13.51
N GLY A 43 -6.29 14.53 -13.41
CA GLY A 43 -5.85 13.20 -12.97
C GLY A 43 -6.29 12.88 -11.55
N PHE A 44 -6.32 13.87 -10.65
CA PHE A 44 -6.81 13.71 -9.28
C PHE A 44 -8.31 13.38 -9.23
N LEU A 45 -9.14 14.13 -9.99
CA LEU A 45 -10.59 13.87 -10.06
C LEU A 45 -10.88 12.49 -10.66
N ARG A 46 -10.15 12.11 -11.71
CA ARG A 46 -10.29 10.80 -12.36
C ARG A 46 -9.85 9.67 -11.43
N ALA A 47 -8.77 9.86 -10.67
CA ALA A 47 -8.31 8.88 -9.69
C ALA A 47 -9.36 8.62 -8.61
N GLY A 48 -9.96 9.69 -8.05
CA GLY A 48 -11.05 9.58 -7.08
C GLY A 48 -12.30 8.90 -7.66
N TYR A 49 -12.67 9.23 -8.89
CA TYR A 49 -13.82 8.63 -9.57
C TYR A 49 -13.62 7.12 -9.85
N ASP A 50 -12.47 6.74 -10.38
CA ASP A 50 -12.14 5.34 -10.66
C ASP A 50 -12.09 4.53 -9.34
N ALA A 51 -11.49 5.08 -8.29
CA ALA A 51 -11.44 4.45 -6.98
C ALA A 51 -12.86 4.27 -6.40
N THR A 52 -13.75 5.27 -6.52
CA THR A 52 -15.13 5.22 -6.00
C THR A 52 -15.94 4.08 -6.61
N ARG A 53 -15.72 3.79 -7.88
CA ARG A 53 -16.40 2.70 -8.58
C ARG A 53 -15.72 1.35 -8.42
N GLY A 54 -14.55 1.28 -7.75
CA GLY A 54 -13.76 0.05 -7.66
C GLY A 54 -13.21 -0.40 -9.03
N ASN A 55 -13.07 0.54 -9.98
CA ASN A 55 -12.60 0.25 -11.32
C ASN A 55 -11.15 -0.22 -11.28
N GLU A 56 -10.89 -1.29 -11.97
CA GLU A 56 -9.54 -1.75 -12.23
C GLU A 56 -8.84 -0.80 -13.21
N THR A 57 -7.53 -0.78 -13.14
CA THR A 57 -6.67 -0.05 -14.07
C THR A 57 -5.67 -1.00 -14.67
N GLU A 58 -5.11 -0.65 -15.83
CA GLU A 58 -3.95 -1.37 -16.33
C GLU A 58 -2.73 -1.02 -15.49
N ILE A 59 -2.02 -2.04 -15.02
CA ILE A 59 -0.76 -1.89 -14.30
C ILE A 59 0.38 -2.47 -15.12
N GLY A 60 1.58 -1.90 -14.93
CA GLY A 60 2.80 -2.43 -15.51
C GLY A 60 3.11 -3.84 -15.02
N GLU A 61 3.99 -4.53 -15.73
CA GLU A 61 4.47 -5.84 -15.34
C GLU A 61 5.20 -5.77 -13.99
N THR A 62 4.87 -6.68 -13.08
CA THR A 62 5.54 -6.81 -11.78
C THR A 62 6.73 -7.75 -11.92
N LYS A 63 7.86 -7.36 -11.30
CA LYS A 63 9.12 -8.13 -11.36
C LYS A 63 9.24 -9.16 -10.25
N LYS A 64 8.47 -9.00 -9.18
CA LYS A 64 8.52 -9.84 -7.98
C LYS A 64 7.17 -10.50 -7.73
N SER A 65 7.21 -11.81 -7.49
CA SER A 65 6.02 -12.59 -7.17
C SER A 65 5.81 -12.67 -5.65
N PRO A 66 4.60 -12.46 -5.11
CA PRO A 66 4.31 -12.70 -3.70
C PRO A 66 4.69 -14.10 -3.22
N SER A 67 4.67 -15.09 -4.13
CA SER A 67 5.02 -16.49 -3.81
C SER A 67 6.44 -16.65 -3.24
N ASP A 68 7.37 -15.76 -3.62
CA ASP A 68 8.79 -15.82 -3.26
C ASP A 68 9.09 -15.25 -1.86
N PHE A 69 8.08 -14.75 -1.16
CA PHE A 69 8.20 -14.05 0.12
C PHE A 69 7.29 -14.65 1.19
N GLU A 70 7.64 -14.42 2.46
CA GLU A 70 6.88 -14.88 3.63
C GLU A 70 5.94 -13.78 4.14
N LEU A 71 6.39 -12.52 4.07
CA LEU A 71 5.62 -11.33 4.43
C LEU A 71 5.50 -10.39 3.22
N ILE A 72 4.28 -9.98 2.92
CA ILE A 72 3.99 -8.96 1.92
C ILE A 72 3.45 -7.72 2.62
N VAL A 73 4.13 -6.60 2.47
CA VAL A 73 3.67 -5.30 2.98
C VAL A 73 3.08 -4.50 1.81
N VAL A 74 1.80 -4.16 1.90
CA VAL A 74 1.07 -3.44 0.86
C VAL A 74 0.89 -1.98 1.24
N GLY A 75 1.40 -1.06 0.43
CA GLY A 75 1.29 0.38 0.63
C GLY A 75 0.38 1.06 -0.39
N THR A 76 -0.59 1.86 0.09
CA THR A 76 -1.53 2.56 -0.79
C THR A 76 -1.88 3.95 -0.27
N PRO A 77 -2.02 4.97 -1.16
CA PRO A 77 -2.69 6.20 -0.77
C PRO A 77 -4.20 5.94 -0.62
N VAL A 78 -4.83 6.71 0.26
CA VAL A 78 -6.30 6.70 0.42
C VAL A 78 -6.93 7.62 -0.61
N TRP A 79 -7.75 7.07 -1.50
CA TRP A 79 -8.52 7.81 -2.48
C TRP A 79 -10.03 7.57 -2.27
N ASN A 80 -10.72 8.57 -1.79
CA ASN A 80 -12.15 8.50 -1.49
C ASN A 80 -12.51 7.26 -0.63
N SER A 81 -11.81 7.11 0.49
CA SER A 81 -11.95 5.99 1.43
C SER A 81 -11.73 4.59 0.79
N ARG A 82 -10.86 4.51 -0.23
CA ARG A 82 -10.49 3.28 -0.92
C ARG A 82 -8.99 3.24 -1.20
N PRO A 83 -8.42 2.05 -1.41
CA PRO A 83 -7.07 1.95 -1.96
C PRO A 83 -7.03 2.50 -3.40
N ALA A 84 -5.86 2.91 -3.84
CA ALA A 84 -5.64 3.30 -5.23
C ALA A 84 -5.99 2.15 -6.19
N SER A 85 -6.53 2.49 -7.36
CA SER A 85 -6.97 1.49 -8.36
C SER A 85 -5.85 0.55 -8.78
N ALA A 86 -4.60 1.05 -8.85
CA ALA A 86 -3.44 0.22 -9.18
C ALA A 86 -3.18 -0.87 -8.12
N ILE A 87 -3.29 -0.52 -6.83
CA ILE A 87 -3.19 -1.50 -5.74
C ILE A 87 -4.38 -2.45 -5.75
N SER A 88 -5.60 -1.96 -5.98
CA SER A 88 -6.78 -2.83 -6.09
C SER A 88 -6.61 -3.87 -7.20
N THR A 89 -6.08 -3.47 -8.36
CA THR A 89 -5.80 -4.38 -9.46
C THR A 89 -4.72 -5.40 -9.10
N TYR A 90 -3.62 -4.94 -8.48
CA TYR A 90 -2.55 -5.82 -8.04
C TYR A 90 -3.06 -6.89 -7.06
N LEU A 91 -3.81 -6.47 -6.03
CA LEU A 91 -4.33 -7.38 -5.01
C LEU A 91 -5.27 -8.45 -5.59
N LYS A 92 -6.15 -8.06 -6.51
CA LYS A 92 -7.06 -9.00 -7.16
C LYS A 92 -6.36 -10.03 -8.06
N ARG A 93 -5.20 -9.69 -8.61
CA ARG A 93 -4.42 -10.56 -9.51
C ARG A 93 -3.38 -11.40 -8.78
N SER A 94 -3.11 -11.12 -7.52
CA SER A 94 -2.09 -11.78 -6.72
C SER A 94 -2.71 -12.86 -5.83
N ASP A 95 -1.96 -13.95 -5.63
CA ASP A 95 -2.30 -14.99 -4.67
C ASP A 95 -1.46 -14.81 -3.40
N PHE A 96 -2.14 -14.76 -2.26
CA PHE A 96 -1.54 -14.58 -0.94
C PHE A 96 -1.69 -15.81 -0.03
N ALA A 97 -2.05 -16.97 -0.61
CA ALA A 97 -2.24 -18.20 0.16
C ALA A 97 -0.99 -18.56 0.98
N GLY A 98 -1.17 -18.70 2.28
CA GLY A 98 -0.09 -19.01 3.23
C GLY A 98 0.92 -17.88 3.46
N LYS A 99 0.61 -16.66 3.03
CA LYS A 99 1.46 -15.47 3.23
C LYS A 99 0.93 -14.62 4.38
N LYS A 100 1.85 -14.05 5.17
CA LYS A 100 1.52 -12.95 6.06
C LYS A 100 1.41 -11.67 5.24
N VAL A 101 0.38 -10.87 5.50
CA VAL A 101 0.16 -9.61 4.77
C VAL A 101 -0.03 -8.49 5.79
N ALA A 102 0.73 -7.42 5.61
CA ALA A 102 0.56 -6.19 6.37
C ALA A 102 0.20 -5.05 5.43
N ILE A 103 -0.57 -4.07 5.91
CA ILE A 103 -1.09 -2.98 5.09
C ILE A 103 -0.70 -1.66 5.71
N PHE A 104 -0.19 -0.73 4.91
CA PHE A 104 -0.15 0.67 5.32
C PHE A 104 -0.89 1.57 4.33
N CYS A 105 -1.61 2.54 4.88
CA CYS A 105 -2.30 3.56 4.12
C CYS A 105 -1.71 4.94 4.41
N THR A 106 -1.59 5.78 3.39
CA THR A 106 -1.21 7.19 3.55
C THR A 106 -2.40 8.09 3.22
N ASN A 107 -2.67 9.08 4.06
CA ASN A 107 -3.78 10.03 3.87
C ASN A 107 -3.45 11.45 4.31
N GLU A 108 -4.39 12.37 4.09
CA GLU A 108 -4.34 13.76 4.56
C GLU A 108 -5.25 13.99 5.79
N GLY A 109 -5.64 12.92 6.49
CA GLY A 109 -6.40 12.98 7.74
C GLY A 109 -7.86 12.53 7.66
N MET A 110 -8.30 11.89 6.57
CA MET A 110 -9.67 11.37 6.43
C MET A 110 -9.75 10.08 5.63
N GLY A 111 -10.73 9.23 5.95
CA GLY A 111 -11.14 8.09 5.13
C GLY A 111 -10.29 6.83 5.26
N ASP A 112 -9.42 6.76 6.22
CA ASP A 112 -8.42 5.73 6.44
C ASP A 112 -8.99 4.39 6.89
N GLU A 113 -9.85 4.36 7.90
CA GLU A 113 -10.46 3.11 8.40
C GLU A 113 -11.15 2.32 7.30
N LYS A 114 -12.01 3.01 6.53
CA LYS A 114 -12.72 2.38 5.40
C LYS A 114 -11.76 1.94 4.30
N ALA A 115 -10.68 2.68 4.06
CA ALA A 115 -9.70 2.30 3.06
C ALA A 115 -8.92 1.05 3.48
N VAL A 116 -8.53 0.94 4.74
CA VAL A 116 -7.89 -0.26 5.30
C VAL A 116 -8.81 -1.46 5.15
N GLU A 117 -10.07 -1.38 5.63
CA GLU A 117 -11.04 -2.47 5.52
C GLU A 117 -11.29 -2.92 4.08
N ARG A 118 -11.41 -1.96 3.15
CA ARG A 118 -11.57 -2.27 1.74
C ARG A 118 -10.33 -2.87 1.10
N THR A 119 -9.14 -2.50 1.57
CA THR A 119 -7.88 -3.12 1.13
C THR A 119 -7.80 -4.56 1.62
N LYS A 120 -8.12 -4.81 2.88
CA LYS A 120 -8.19 -6.17 3.47
C LYS A 120 -9.15 -7.07 2.69
N ALA A 121 -10.32 -6.56 2.34
CA ALA A 121 -11.32 -7.31 1.57
C ALA A 121 -10.86 -7.74 0.17
N LEU A 122 -9.82 -7.12 -0.37
CA LEU A 122 -9.21 -7.49 -1.65
C LEU A 122 -8.13 -8.58 -1.52
N ILE A 123 -7.66 -8.85 -0.30
CA ILE A 123 -6.63 -9.85 -0.04
C ILE A 123 -7.31 -11.20 0.19
N SER A 124 -7.30 -12.04 -0.83
CA SER A 124 -7.80 -13.40 -0.71
C SER A 124 -6.74 -14.32 -0.10
N ASN A 125 -7.14 -15.17 0.84
CA ASN A 125 -6.32 -16.26 1.38
C ASN A 125 -5.01 -15.85 2.08
N GLY A 126 -4.79 -14.56 2.37
CA GLY A 126 -3.65 -14.05 3.13
C GLY A 126 -3.98 -13.89 4.61
N ASP A 127 -2.99 -14.08 5.49
CA ASP A 127 -3.10 -13.81 6.92
C ASP A 127 -2.73 -12.35 7.22
N ILE A 128 -3.69 -11.53 7.60
CA ILE A 128 -3.47 -10.11 7.92
C ILE A 128 -2.83 -9.99 9.29
N VAL A 129 -1.55 -9.60 9.32
CA VAL A 129 -0.73 -9.53 10.53
C VAL A 129 -0.46 -8.11 11.03
N GLY A 130 -0.84 -7.08 10.28
CA GLY A 130 -0.63 -5.70 10.73
C GLY A 130 -1.25 -4.65 9.82
N GLU A 131 -1.62 -3.53 10.46
CA GLU A 131 -2.22 -2.37 9.79
C GLU A 131 -1.56 -1.09 10.31
N LEU A 132 -1.31 -0.13 9.44
CA LEU A 132 -0.74 1.17 9.78
C LEU A 132 -1.40 2.27 8.96
N VAL A 133 -1.78 3.35 9.61
CA VAL A 133 -2.20 4.59 8.94
C VAL A 133 -1.18 5.69 9.20
N VAL A 134 -0.68 6.28 8.13
CA VAL A 134 0.29 7.38 8.15
C VAL A 134 -0.37 8.63 7.56
N SER A 135 -0.75 9.54 8.44
CA SER A 135 -1.43 10.79 8.05
C SER A 135 -0.43 11.93 7.91
N LYS A 136 -0.70 12.84 6.96
CA LYS A 136 0.09 14.06 6.77
C LYS A 136 1.59 13.80 6.73
N VAL A 137 2.00 12.95 5.79
CA VAL A 137 3.36 12.37 5.71
C VAL A 137 4.47 13.42 5.77
N PHE A 138 4.28 14.58 5.12
CA PHE A 138 5.30 15.62 5.09
C PHE A 138 5.29 16.52 6.34
N GLU A 139 4.14 16.71 6.98
CA GLU A 139 3.99 17.61 8.13
C GLU A 139 4.37 16.94 9.46
N ASN A 140 4.03 15.67 9.63
CA ASN A 140 4.18 14.92 10.88
C ASN A 140 5.36 13.94 10.85
N GLN A 141 6.49 14.32 10.25
CA GLN A 141 7.60 13.38 9.97
C GLN A 141 8.08 12.61 11.20
N LYS A 142 8.41 13.30 12.31
CA LYS A 142 8.95 12.65 13.51
C LYS A 142 7.97 11.66 14.15
N GLU A 143 6.69 12.04 14.23
CA GLU A 143 5.65 11.17 14.78
C GLU A 143 5.44 9.95 13.90
N ASN A 144 5.38 10.17 12.58
CA ASN A 144 5.20 9.10 11.61
C ASN A 144 6.42 8.14 11.58
N GLU A 145 7.65 8.66 11.69
CA GLU A 145 8.85 7.82 11.78
C GLU A 145 8.79 6.88 12.98
N SER A 146 8.40 7.38 14.17
CA SER A 146 8.25 6.55 15.37
C SER A 146 7.19 5.47 15.17
N LYS A 147 6.02 5.85 14.66
CA LYS A 147 4.92 4.90 14.37
C LYS A 147 5.33 3.81 13.38
N ILE A 148 6.04 4.18 12.33
CA ILE A 148 6.52 3.23 11.32
C ILE A 148 7.53 2.27 11.95
N SER A 149 8.50 2.78 12.72
CA SER A 149 9.54 1.94 13.35
C SER A 149 8.94 0.98 14.37
N ASP A 150 7.98 1.42 15.19
CA ASP A 150 7.28 0.57 16.16
C ASP A 150 6.47 -0.53 15.45
N TRP A 151 5.75 -0.16 14.39
CA TRP A 151 4.99 -1.11 13.59
C TRP A 151 5.89 -2.15 12.91
N CYS A 152 7.00 -1.74 12.29
CA CYS A 152 7.96 -2.65 11.68
C CYS A 152 8.58 -3.60 12.70
N ARG A 153 8.84 -3.13 13.92
CA ARG A 153 9.35 -3.97 15.01
C ARG A 153 8.37 -5.06 15.37
N ASN A 154 7.07 -4.73 15.45
CA ASN A 154 6.01 -5.71 15.70
C ASN A 154 5.91 -6.73 14.56
N LEU A 155 6.01 -6.31 13.30
CA LEU A 155 6.02 -7.21 12.15
C LEU A 155 7.22 -8.17 12.14
N SER A 156 8.35 -7.75 12.68
CA SER A 156 9.57 -8.56 12.76
C SER A 156 9.50 -9.65 13.84
N SER A 157 8.50 -9.62 14.72
CA SER A 157 8.30 -10.59 15.79
C SER A 157 7.51 -11.84 15.36
N PHE A 158 6.98 -11.87 14.13
CA PHE A 158 6.31 -13.02 13.53
C PHE A 158 7.30 -13.92 12.81
#